data_b6c26a853eab6c4198b988fe20a536e3
#
_entry.id   b6c26a853eab6c4198b988fe20a536e3
#
_cell.length_a   1.000
_cell.length_b   1.000
_cell.length_c   1.000
_cell.angle_alpha   90.00
_cell.angle_beta   90.00
_cell.angle_gamma   90.00
#
_symmetry.space_group_name_H-M   'P 1'
#
loop_
_entity.id
_entity.type
_entity.pdbx_description
1 polymer ?
#
loop_
_entity_poly.entity_id
_entity_poly.type
_entity_poly.pdbx_seq_one_letter_code
_entity_poly.pdbx_strand_id
1 'polypeptide(L)'
;MKKITFLFLALILASCGVKQTTNRLTSGDYDGAIESAVRGLRGNKNAKGKQDYVYLLEEAFAKAKERDLRNIETWSQDANPANLEKIFNAYINLNNRQELIRPLLPLKLLNEGRDAIFPMENYSTEIVNSKNALSNFLYTNSKNELKTANKLQARAIVDDLVYLNQINPGFKDVNSLLEEARFKGTDFVHVYTKNETNIMIPVRLQNDLLDFSTYGLNDKWTVYHSNRQQG
;
A
#
# COMPACT_ATOMS: atom_id res chain seq x y z
N MET A 1 -41.09 -25.84 -18.21
CA MET A 1 -41.01 -25.29 -16.85
C MET A 1 -39.56 -25.02 -16.37
N LYS A 2 -38.58 -25.91 -16.56
CA LYS A 2 -37.17 -25.67 -16.15
C LYS A 2 -36.49 -24.40 -16.73
N LYS A 3 -36.83 -24.00 -18.00
CA LYS A 3 -36.24 -22.80 -18.62
C LYS A 3 -36.78 -21.47 -18.03
N ILE A 4 -38.06 -21.47 -17.59
CA ILE A 4 -38.69 -20.29 -16.96
C ILE A 4 -38.14 -20.05 -15.57
N THR A 5 -37.88 -21.10 -14.79
CA THR A 5 -37.29 -21.02 -13.45
C THR A 5 -35.86 -20.50 -13.50
N PHE A 6 -35.10 -20.87 -14.53
CA PHE A 6 -33.72 -20.37 -14.70
C PHE A 6 -33.67 -18.88 -15.06
N LEU A 7 -34.66 -18.40 -15.83
CA LEU A 7 -34.78 -17.00 -16.19
C LEU A 7 -35.15 -16.12 -14.96
N PHE A 8 -36.03 -16.62 -14.10
CA PHE A 8 -36.42 -15.95 -12.86
C PHE A 8 -35.27 -15.84 -11.85
N LEU A 9 -34.46 -16.91 -11.74
CA LEU A 9 -33.29 -16.93 -10.87
C LEU A 9 -32.20 -15.94 -11.31
N ALA A 10 -32.01 -15.77 -12.64
CA ALA A 10 -31.05 -14.83 -13.20
C ALA A 10 -31.46 -13.36 -12.96
N LEU A 11 -32.76 -13.04 -12.96
CA LEU A 11 -33.30 -11.71 -12.66
C LEU A 11 -33.10 -11.32 -11.19
N ILE A 12 -33.21 -12.26 -10.24
CA ILE A 12 -33.01 -12.00 -8.82
C ILE A 12 -31.52 -11.69 -8.51
N LEU A 13 -30.59 -12.37 -9.18
CA LEU A 13 -29.16 -12.13 -9.00
C LEU A 13 -28.69 -10.78 -9.54
N ALA A 14 -29.26 -10.29 -10.63
CA ALA A 14 -28.96 -8.98 -11.20
C ALA A 14 -29.45 -7.83 -10.28
N SER A 15 -30.61 -7.98 -9.66
CA SER A 15 -31.18 -7.01 -8.70
C SER A 15 -30.33 -6.88 -7.41
N CYS A 16 -29.72 -7.97 -6.93
CA CYS A 16 -28.88 -7.95 -5.74
C CYS A 16 -27.61 -7.11 -5.93
N GLY A 17 -26.97 -7.19 -7.10
CA GLY A 17 -25.76 -6.46 -7.39
C GLY A 17 -25.96 -4.94 -7.49
N VAL A 18 -27.03 -4.49 -8.14
CA VAL A 18 -27.39 -3.06 -8.22
C VAL A 18 -27.69 -2.51 -6.82
N LYS A 19 -28.51 -3.22 -6.02
CA LYS A 19 -28.83 -2.83 -4.65
C LYS A 19 -27.57 -2.71 -3.78
N GLN A 20 -26.63 -3.62 -3.91
CA GLN A 20 -25.36 -3.55 -3.19
C GLN A 20 -24.54 -2.32 -3.59
N THR A 21 -24.47 -2.02 -4.90
CA THR A 21 -23.78 -0.83 -5.43
C THR A 21 -24.43 0.46 -4.91
N THR A 22 -25.76 0.52 -4.91
CA THR A 22 -26.52 1.66 -4.36
C THR A 22 -26.24 1.85 -2.87
N ASN A 23 -26.23 0.76 -2.09
CA ASN A 23 -25.95 0.84 -0.66
C ASN A 23 -24.54 1.38 -0.39
N ARG A 24 -23.54 0.97 -1.15
CA ARG A 24 -22.17 1.50 -1.06
C ARG A 24 -22.13 2.99 -1.38
N LEU A 25 -22.76 3.39 -2.47
CA LEU A 25 -22.83 4.79 -2.87
C LEU A 25 -23.48 5.67 -1.77
N THR A 26 -24.60 5.23 -1.23
CA THR A 26 -25.34 5.98 -0.20
C THR A 26 -24.62 5.99 1.16
N SER A 27 -23.82 4.97 1.47
CA SER A 27 -22.99 4.93 2.68
C SER A 27 -21.67 5.72 2.57
N GLY A 28 -21.37 6.31 1.39
CA GLY A 28 -20.12 7.03 1.16
C GLY A 28 -18.94 6.16 0.75
N ASP A 29 -19.13 4.84 0.60
CA ASP A 29 -18.13 3.91 0.03
C ASP A 29 -18.13 4.04 -1.50
N TYR A 30 -17.65 5.21 -1.98
CA TYR A 30 -17.64 5.52 -3.41
C TYR A 30 -16.72 4.60 -4.19
N ASP A 31 -15.57 4.23 -3.63
CA ASP A 31 -14.60 3.34 -4.28
C ASP A 31 -15.18 1.93 -4.45
N GLY A 32 -15.80 1.39 -3.42
CA GLY A 32 -16.50 0.13 -3.50
C GLY A 32 -17.71 0.15 -4.43
N ALA A 33 -18.41 1.31 -4.55
CA ALA A 33 -19.49 1.49 -5.52
C ALA A 33 -18.94 1.47 -6.96
N ILE A 34 -17.84 2.17 -7.24
CA ILE A 34 -17.15 2.16 -8.55
C ILE A 34 -16.74 0.75 -8.94
N GLU A 35 -16.03 0.03 -8.05
CA GLU A 35 -15.59 -1.35 -8.33
C GLU A 35 -16.76 -2.28 -8.61
N SER A 36 -17.85 -2.17 -7.85
CA SER A 36 -19.06 -2.98 -8.00
C SER A 36 -19.73 -2.69 -9.33
N ALA A 37 -19.88 -1.42 -9.71
CA ALA A 37 -20.46 -1.00 -11.00
C ALA A 37 -19.61 -1.44 -12.19
N VAL A 38 -18.30 -1.23 -12.14
CA VAL A 38 -17.34 -1.70 -13.15
C VAL A 38 -17.44 -3.20 -13.36
N ARG A 39 -17.49 -3.98 -12.28
CA ARG A 39 -17.67 -5.42 -12.33
C ARG A 39 -18.99 -5.82 -12.98
N GLY A 40 -20.06 -5.09 -12.66
CA GLY A 40 -21.38 -5.28 -13.26
C GLY A 40 -21.40 -5.01 -14.78
N LEU A 41 -20.57 -4.10 -15.26
CA LEU A 41 -20.52 -3.66 -16.67
C LEU A 41 -19.58 -4.49 -17.56
N ARG A 42 -18.54 -5.15 -17.01
CA ARG A 42 -17.49 -5.86 -17.77
C ARG A 42 -18.02 -6.90 -18.78
N GLY A 43 -19.14 -7.56 -18.50
CA GLY A 43 -19.66 -8.59 -19.40
C GLY A 43 -20.35 -8.04 -20.66
N ASN A 44 -21.26 -7.07 -20.49
CA ASN A 44 -21.97 -6.38 -21.56
C ASN A 44 -22.42 -4.99 -21.10
N LYS A 45 -21.58 -4.00 -21.34
CA LYS A 45 -21.83 -2.61 -20.93
C LYS A 45 -23.04 -1.95 -21.57
N ASN A 46 -23.47 -2.45 -22.74
CA ASN A 46 -24.55 -1.86 -23.53
C ASN A 46 -25.93 -2.51 -23.28
N ALA A 47 -26.00 -3.52 -22.40
CA ALA A 47 -27.26 -4.19 -22.11
C ALA A 47 -28.21 -3.24 -21.36
N LYS A 48 -29.50 -3.22 -21.77
CA LYS A 48 -30.54 -2.40 -21.11
C LYS A 48 -30.63 -2.65 -19.59
N GLY A 49 -30.51 -3.91 -19.16
CA GLY A 49 -30.52 -4.28 -17.73
C GLY A 49 -29.25 -3.91 -16.94
N LYS A 50 -28.30 -3.20 -17.55
CA LYS A 50 -27.07 -2.70 -16.91
C LYS A 50 -27.04 -1.18 -16.75
N GLN A 51 -28.10 -0.49 -17.17
CA GLN A 51 -28.17 0.97 -17.12
C GLN A 51 -28.02 1.53 -15.72
N ASP A 52 -28.60 0.88 -14.72
CA ASP A 52 -28.45 1.31 -13.31
C ASP A 52 -26.98 1.36 -12.87
N TYR A 53 -26.14 0.42 -13.34
CA TYR A 53 -24.71 0.46 -13.05
C TYR A 53 -24.00 1.65 -13.71
N VAL A 54 -24.46 2.10 -14.90
CA VAL A 54 -23.87 3.26 -15.57
C VAL A 54 -24.16 4.53 -14.77
N TYR A 55 -25.43 4.72 -14.32
CA TYR A 55 -25.81 5.84 -13.45
C TYR A 55 -25.04 5.86 -12.15
N LEU A 56 -25.01 4.71 -11.47
CA LEU A 56 -24.29 4.58 -10.19
C LEU A 56 -22.77 4.81 -10.35
N LEU A 57 -22.19 4.39 -11.47
CA LEU A 57 -20.77 4.62 -11.75
C LEU A 57 -20.47 6.09 -12.00
N GLU A 58 -21.30 6.78 -12.81
CA GLU A 58 -21.16 8.22 -13.06
C GLU A 58 -21.22 9.01 -11.76
N GLU A 59 -22.24 8.73 -10.92
CA GLU A 59 -22.43 9.42 -9.65
C GLU A 59 -21.31 9.11 -8.65
N ALA A 60 -20.93 7.84 -8.50
CA ALA A 60 -19.87 7.44 -7.59
C ALA A 60 -18.52 8.04 -7.98
N PHE A 61 -18.20 8.09 -9.28
CA PHE A 61 -16.97 8.70 -9.77
C PHE A 61 -16.93 10.20 -9.46
N ALA A 62 -18.01 10.92 -9.72
CA ALA A 62 -18.09 12.35 -9.44
C ALA A 62 -17.91 12.66 -7.96
N LYS A 63 -18.62 11.92 -7.09
CA LYS A 63 -18.53 12.09 -5.62
C LYS A 63 -17.16 11.71 -5.06
N ALA A 64 -16.54 10.62 -5.55
CA ALA A 64 -15.20 10.21 -5.14
C ALA A 64 -14.16 11.27 -5.51
N LYS A 65 -14.22 11.78 -6.76
CA LYS A 65 -13.32 12.82 -7.25
C LYS A 65 -13.46 14.09 -6.42
N GLU A 66 -14.66 14.55 -6.20
CA GLU A 66 -14.95 15.77 -5.40
C GLU A 66 -14.46 15.62 -3.95
N ARG A 67 -14.74 14.48 -3.31
CA ARG A 67 -14.25 14.18 -1.96
C ARG A 67 -12.72 14.27 -1.88
N ASP A 68 -12.03 13.63 -2.81
CA ASP A 68 -10.56 13.53 -2.73
C ASP A 68 -9.90 14.87 -3.07
N LEU A 69 -10.41 15.63 -4.02
CA LEU A 69 -9.89 16.97 -4.30
C LEU A 69 -10.08 17.93 -3.12
N ARG A 70 -11.23 17.90 -2.45
CA ARG A 70 -11.46 18.69 -1.21
C ARG A 70 -10.54 18.26 -0.08
N ASN A 71 -10.32 16.96 0.08
CA ASN A 71 -9.41 16.43 1.08
C ASN A 71 -7.96 16.88 0.80
N ILE A 72 -7.49 16.79 -0.45
CA ILE A 72 -6.17 17.27 -0.86
C ILE A 72 -6.01 18.75 -0.56
N GLU A 73 -7.00 19.57 -0.90
CA GLU A 73 -7.00 21.01 -0.60
C GLU A 73 -6.85 21.26 0.90
N THR A 74 -7.68 20.60 1.72
CA THR A 74 -7.63 20.71 3.18
C THR A 74 -6.27 20.29 3.75
N TRP A 75 -5.76 19.13 3.33
CA TRP A 75 -4.48 18.61 3.81
C TRP A 75 -3.29 19.45 3.35
N SER A 76 -3.38 20.09 2.18
CA SER A 76 -2.31 20.94 1.66
C SER A 76 -2.20 22.27 2.42
N GLN A 77 -3.26 22.72 3.07
CA GLN A 77 -3.27 23.93 3.91
C GLN A 77 -2.72 23.67 5.32
N ASP A 78 -2.66 22.41 5.75
CA ASP A 78 -2.14 22.01 7.05
C ASP A 78 -0.68 21.58 6.92
N ALA A 79 0.22 22.22 7.66
CA ALA A 79 1.66 21.92 7.67
C ALA A 79 2.01 20.58 8.35
N ASN A 80 1.02 19.74 8.70
CA ASN A 80 1.26 18.44 9.31
C ASN A 80 1.89 17.45 8.33
N PRO A 81 3.11 16.94 8.59
CA PRO A 81 3.79 16.01 7.70
C PRO A 81 3.02 14.70 7.42
N ALA A 82 2.15 14.28 8.35
CA ALA A 82 1.29 13.11 8.16
C ALA A 82 0.31 13.26 6.98
N ASN A 83 0.09 14.49 6.50
CA ASN A 83 -0.74 14.75 5.34
C ASN A 83 -0.04 14.47 4.00
N LEU A 84 1.30 14.43 3.97
CA LEU A 84 2.05 14.16 2.74
C LEU A 84 1.70 12.79 2.12
N GLU A 85 1.61 11.78 2.96
CA GLU A 85 1.21 10.44 2.52
C GLU A 85 -0.24 10.39 2.05
N LYS A 86 -1.15 11.07 2.77
CA LYS A 86 -2.57 11.14 2.40
C LYS A 86 -2.75 11.82 1.04
N ILE A 87 -2.02 12.93 0.79
CA ILE A 87 -2.05 13.66 -0.49
C ILE A 87 -1.54 12.77 -1.62
N PHE A 88 -0.39 12.11 -1.43
CA PHE A 88 0.16 11.19 -2.42
C PHE A 88 -0.82 10.07 -2.76
N ASN A 89 -1.38 9.40 -1.74
CA ASN A 89 -2.33 8.32 -1.93
C ASN A 89 -3.65 8.81 -2.58
N ALA A 90 -4.11 10.02 -2.27
CA ALA A 90 -5.31 10.58 -2.88
C ALA A 90 -5.11 10.81 -4.39
N TYR A 91 -3.96 11.34 -4.83
CA TYR A 91 -3.67 11.49 -6.27
C TYR A 91 -3.52 10.13 -6.98
N ILE A 92 -2.91 9.14 -6.34
CA ILE A 92 -2.87 7.76 -6.86
C ILE A 92 -4.29 7.21 -7.03
N ASN A 93 -5.16 7.40 -6.05
CA ASN A 93 -6.55 6.93 -6.11
C ASN A 93 -7.35 7.64 -7.21
N LEU A 94 -7.19 8.95 -7.38
CA LEU A 94 -7.79 9.71 -8.47
C LEU A 94 -7.39 9.13 -9.83
N ASN A 95 -6.11 8.86 -10.04
CA ASN A 95 -5.60 8.25 -11.26
C ASN A 95 -6.12 6.82 -11.47
N ASN A 96 -6.04 5.98 -10.45
CA ASN A 96 -6.44 4.57 -10.54
C ASN A 96 -7.92 4.40 -10.90
N ARG A 97 -8.80 5.26 -10.36
CA ARG A 97 -10.23 5.24 -10.74
C ARG A 97 -10.44 5.54 -12.21
N GLN A 98 -9.69 6.47 -12.78
CA GLN A 98 -9.75 6.78 -14.21
C GLN A 98 -9.30 5.58 -15.03
N GLU A 99 -8.16 4.96 -14.67
CA GLU A 99 -7.65 3.79 -15.37
C GLU A 99 -8.61 2.58 -15.28
N LEU A 100 -9.31 2.43 -14.14
CA LEU A 100 -10.31 1.37 -13.96
C LEU A 100 -11.52 1.53 -14.87
N ILE A 101 -11.94 2.78 -15.15
CA ILE A 101 -13.12 3.10 -15.94
C ILE A 101 -12.79 3.22 -17.43
N ARG A 102 -11.59 3.68 -17.78
CA ARG A 102 -11.17 3.95 -19.17
C ARG A 102 -11.49 2.84 -20.17
N PRO A 103 -11.29 1.53 -19.87
CA PRO A 103 -11.62 0.44 -20.80
C PRO A 103 -13.13 0.28 -21.10
N LEU A 104 -13.99 0.85 -20.26
CA LEU A 104 -15.44 0.77 -20.41
C LEU A 104 -15.99 1.88 -21.30
N LEU A 105 -15.27 2.96 -21.51
CA LEU A 105 -15.76 4.13 -22.24
C LEU A 105 -15.89 3.84 -23.76
N PRO A 106 -16.81 4.53 -24.45
CA PRO A 106 -17.90 5.32 -23.90
C PRO A 106 -18.99 4.45 -23.27
N LEU A 107 -19.66 4.98 -22.24
CA LEU A 107 -20.83 4.39 -21.61
C LEU A 107 -22.06 5.25 -21.91
N LYS A 108 -23.13 4.63 -22.45
CA LYS A 108 -24.36 5.33 -22.85
C LYS A 108 -25.41 5.23 -21.74
N LEU A 109 -26.06 6.35 -21.47
CA LEU A 109 -27.30 6.45 -20.71
C LEU A 109 -28.48 6.42 -21.70
N LEU A 110 -28.98 5.21 -21.95
CA LEU A 110 -29.96 4.95 -23.03
C LEU A 110 -31.26 5.73 -22.84
N ASN A 111 -31.74 5.93 -21.61
CA ASN A 111 -32.96 6.66 -21.31
C ASN A 111 -32.81 8.17 -21.49
N GLU A 112 -31.58 8.70 -21.40
CA GLU A 112 -31.27 10.12 -21.54
C GLU A 112 -30.73 10.46 -22.94
N GLY A 113 -30.38 9.44 -23.75
CA GLY A 113 -29.82 9.63 -25.09
C GLY A 113 -28.45 10.31 -25.11
N ARG A 114 -27.72 10.29 -23.98
CA ARG A 114 -26.37 10.87 -23.83
C ARG A 114 -25.34 9.85 -23.40
N ASP A 115 -24.09 10.20 -23.52
CA ASP A 115 -23.02 9.47 -22.89
C ASP A 115 -22.88 9.89 -21.41
N ALA A 116 -22.50 8.92 -20.54
CA ALA A 116 -22.15 9.21 -19.15
C ALA A 116 -20.84 10.00 -19.09
N ILE A 117 -20.76 10.96 -18.15
CA ILE A 117 -19.68 11.94 -18.06
C ILE A 117 -18.67 11.50 -17.02
N PHE A 118 -17.42 11.29 -17.44
CA PHE A 118 -16.29 11.00 -16.58
C PHE A 118 -15.16 11.99 -16.87
N PRO A 119 -15.08 13.13 -16.14
CA PRO A 119 -14.03 14.12 -16.36
C PRO A 119 -12.67 13.55 -16.02
N MET A 120 -11.90 13.13 -17.05
CA MET A 120 -10.56 12.58 -16.93
C MET A 120 -9.54 13.72 -16.90
N GLU A 121 -8.60 13.66 -15.94
CA GLU A 121 -7.51 14.61 -15.77
C GLU A 121 -6.18 13.87 -15.71
N ASN A 122 -5.10 14.55 -16.07
CA ASN A 122 -3.77 13.98 -15.95
C ASN A 122 -3.15 14.39 -14.62
N TYR A 123 -3.05 13.46 -13.69
CA TYR A 123 -2.45 13.67 -12.35
C TYR A 123 -0.97 13.28 -12.28
N SER A 124 -0.29 13.07 -13.40
CA SER A 124 1.11 12.58 -13.40
C SER A 124 2.06 13.54 -12.68
N THR A 125 1.88 14.85 -12.88
CA THR A 125 2.69 15.88 -12.24
C THR A 125 2.47 15.91 -10.74
N GLU A 126 1.21 15.89 -10.31
CA GLU A 126 0.80 15.93 -8.91
C GLU A 126 1.28 14.67 -8.15
N ILE A 127 1.18 13.50 -8.80
CA ILE A 127 1.70 12.24 -8.25
C ILE A 127 3.21 12.31 -8.06
N VAL A 128 3.96 12.81 -9.05
CA VAL A 128 5.42 12.94 -8.94
C VAL A 128 5.80 13.94 -7.86
N ASN A 129 5.14 15.09 -7.82
CA ASN A 129 5.42 16.13 -6.82
C ASN A 129 5.12 15.68 -5.40
N SER A 130 3.94 15.09 -5.17
CA SER A 130 3.56 14.58 -3.85
C SER A 130 4.43 13.39 -3.41
N LYS A 131 4.79 12.50 -4.34
CA LYS A 131 5.77 11.44 -4.09
C LYS A 131 7.11 12.00 -3.64
N ASN A 132 7.62 13.00 -4.34
CA ASN A 132 8.92 13.61 -4.00
C ASN A 132 8.87 14.36 -2.66
N ALA A 133 7.78 15.05 -2.36
CA ALA A 133 7.59 15.70 -1.07
C ALA A 133 7.60 14.69 0.09
N LEU A 134 6.83 13.60 -0.03
CA LEU A 134 6.81 12.50 0.92
C LEU A 134 8.19 11.84 1.07
N SER A 135 8.86 11.56 -0.06
CA SER A 135 10.20 10.96 -0.07
C SER A 135 11.24 11.83 0.64
N ASN A 136 11.22 13.14 0.39
CA ASN A 136 12.12 14.09 1.06
C ASN A 136 11.86 14.15 2.57
N PHE A 137 10.60 14.13 2.99
CA PHE A 137 10.23 14.11 4.39
C PHE A 137 10.73 12.84 5.08
N LEU A 138 10.35 11.66 4.56
CA LEU A 138 10.75 10.36 5.13
C LEU A 138 12.29 10.25 5.23
N TYR A 139 12.99 10.59 4.15
CA TYR A 139 14.46 10.56 4.13
C TYR A 139 15.08 11.50 5.18
N THR A 140 14.62 12.74 5.23
CA THR A 140 15.20 13.76 6.13
C THR A 140 14.91 13.44 7.58
N ASN A 141 13.68 13.02 7.88
CA ASN A 141 13.26 12.61 9.21
C ASN A 141 14.07 11.41 9.69
N SER A 142 14.09 10.33 8.90
CA SER A 142 14.85 9.11 9.21
C SER A 142 16.33 9.39 9.44
N LYS A 143 16.96 10.20 8.58
CA LYS A 143 18.38 10.57 8.70
C LYS A 143 18.68 11.37 9.97
N ASN A 144 17.78 12.24 10.38
CA ASN A 144 17.95 13.03 11.60
C ASN A 144 17.71 12.20 12.86
N GLU A 145 16.64 11.42 12.89
CA GLU A 145 16.30 10.56 14.03
C GLU A 145 17.36 9.47 14.24
N LEU A 146 17.91 8.89 13.18
CA LEU A 146 18.91 7.83 13.27
C LEU A 146 20.17 8.25 14.04
N LYS A 147 20.53 9.54 14.04
CA LYS A 147 21.71 10.05 14.76
C LYS A 147 21.66 9.73 16.26
N THR A 148 20.49 9.84 16.87
CA THR A 148 20.27 9.68 18.32
C THR A 148 19.41 8.46 18.68
N ALA A 149 18.92 7.72 17.67
CA ALA A 149 18.04 6.59 17.88
C ALA A 149 18.66 5.50 18.77
N ASN A 150 17.90 4.97 19.70
CA ASN A 150 18.19 3.68 20.31
C ASN A 150 17.82 2.52 19.37
N LYS A 151 18.08 1.27 19.77
CA LYS A 151 17.81 0.08 18.93
C LYS A 151 16.36 -0.03 18.48
N LEU A 152 15.39 0.20 19.36
CA LEU A 152 13.97 0.10 19.01
C LEU A 152 13.55 1.21 18.04
N GLN A 153 14.06 2.41 18.25
CA GLN A 153 13.83 3.53 17.32
C GLN A 153 14.49 3.27 15.96
N ALA A 154 15.70 2.70 15.92
CA ALA A 154 16.36 2.33 14.68
C ALA A 154 15.56 1.28 13.89
N ARG A 155 14.90 0.33 14.56
CA ARG A 155 13.99 -0.65 13.93
C ARG A 155 12.77 0.01 13.30
N ALA A 156 12.17 1.00 13.96
CA ALA A 156 11.06 1.78 13.37
C ALA A 156 11.52 2.58 12.15
N ILE A 157 12.69 3.21 12.21
CA ILE A 157 13.28 3.94 11.08
C ILE A 157 13.52 3.01 9.87
N VAL A 158 13.87 1.74 10.09
CA VAL A 158 13.99 0.75 9.00
C VAL A 158 12.66 0.61 8.26
N ASP A 159 11.53 0.56 8.96
CA ASP A 159 10.22 0.42 8.32
C ASP A 159 9.88 1.65 7.47
N ASP A 160 10.18 2.87 7.94
CA ASP A 160 10.03 4.11 7.17
C ASP A 160 10.92 4.16 5.92
N LEU A 161 12.19 3.72 6.05
CA LEU A 161 13.13 3.67 4.92
C LEU A 161 12.78 2.58 3.90
N VAL A 162 12.26 1.43 4.35
CA VAL A 162 11.72 0.39 3.47
C VAL A 162 10.54 0.93 2.69
N TYR A 163 9.62 1.61 3.35
CA TYR A 163 8.48 2.25 2.69
C TYR A 163 8.94 3.31 1.68
N LEU A 164 9.87 4.19 2.05
CA LEU A 164 10.47 5.15 1.14
C LEU A 164 11.04 4.45 -0.12
N ASN A 165 11.79 3.38 0.06
CA ASN A 165 12.40 2.65 -1.06
C ASN A 165 11.35 1.92 -1.93
N GLN A 166 10.20 1.54 -1.38
CA GLN A 166 9.07 0.98 -2.14
C GLN A 166 8.40 2.03 -3.03
N ILE A 167 8.13 3.24 -2.51
CA ILE A 167 7.44 4.29 -3.26
C ILE A 167 8.37 5.03 -4.22
N ASN A 168 9.66 5.15 -3.90
CA ASN A 168 10.66 5.87 -4.68
C ASN A 168 12.03 5.15 -4.65
N PRO A 169 12.19 4.06 -5.41
CA PRO A 169 13.41 3.25 -5.39
C PRO A 169 14.66 4.07 -5.73
N GLY A 170 15.71 3.89 -4.92
CA GLY A 170 16.99 4.58 -5.15
C GLY A 170 16.98 6.09 -4.85
N PHE A 171 16.02 6.55 -4.05
CA PHE A 171 15.96 7.95 -3.65
C PHE A 171 17.19 8.33 -2.78
N LYS A 172 18.05 9.20 -3.32
CA LYS A 172 19.32 9.59 -2.68
C LYS A 172 20.13 8.34 -2.25
N ASP A 173 20.69 8.36 -1.05
CA ASP A 173 21.46 7.28 -0.42
C ASP A 173 20.58 6.39 0.52
N VAL A 174 19.29 6.23 0.20
CA VAL A 174 18.33 5.49 1.05
C VAL A 174 18.80 4.07 1.40
N ASN A 175 19.48 3.37 0.48
CA ASN A 175 19.98 2.03 0.73
C ASN A 175 21.10 2.03 1.79
N SER A 176 22.02 2.98 1.73
CA SER A 176 23.08 3.10 2.74
C SER A 176 22.51 3.46 4.11
N LEU A 177 21.54 4.37 4.15
CA LEU A 177 20.85 4.76 5.37
C LEU A 177 20.04 3.59 5.98
N LEU A 178 19.46 2.77 5.11
CA LEU A 178 18.73 1.56 5.52
C LEU A 178 19.65 0.52 6.18
N GLU A 179 20.86 0.31 5.60
CA GLU A 179 21.84 -0.59 6.20
C GLU A 179 22.37 -0.06 7.54
N GLU A 180 22.61 1.24 7.64
CA GLU A 180 23.00 1.88 8.91
C GLU A 180 21.91 1.69 9.98
N ALA A 181 20.65 1.92 9.63
CA ALA A 181 19.51 1.73 10.53
C ALA A 181 19.35 0.27 10.96
N ARG A 182 19.53 -0.69 10.04
CA ARG A 182 19.52 -2.13 10.34
C ARG A 182 20.63 -2.50 11.31
N PHE A 183 21.85 -2.06 11.02
CA PHE A 183 22.99 -2.32 11.89
C PHE A 183 22.74 -1.81 13.31
N LYS A 184 22.27 -0.56 13.44
CA LYS A 184 21.96 0.05 14.73
C LYS A 184 20.81 -0.65 15.48
N GLY A 185 19.83 -1.20 14.75
CA GLY A 185 18.69 -1.94 15.28
C GLY A 185 18.98 -3.40 15.64
N THR A 186 20.13 -3.96 15.20
CA THR A 186 20.49 -5.37 15.38
C THR A 186 21.05 -5.65 16.77
N ASP A 187 20.62 -6.76 17.34
CA ASP A 187 21.24 -7.37 18.52
C ASP A 187 22.34 -8.33 18.09
N PHE A 188 23.58 -8.02 18.44
CA PHE A 188 24.73 -8.88 18.19
C PHE A 188 24.97 -9.75 19.40
N VAL A 189 24.82 -11.07 19.23
CA VAL A 189 25.00 -12.06 20.29
C VAL A 189 26.34 -12.77 20.08
N HIS A 190 27.26 -12.54 21.00
CA HIS A 190 28.53 -13.24 20.99
C HIS A 190 28.42 -14.56 21.78
N VAL A 191 28.63 -15.67 21.07
CA VAL A 191 28.65 -17.00 21.67
C VAL A 191 30.12 -17.43 21.91
N TYR A 192 30.43 -17.84 23.12
CA TYR A 192 31.78 -18.29 23.46
C TYR A 192 31.72 -19.52 24.36
N THR A 193 32.79 -20.32 24.33
CA THR A 193 32.98 -21.45 25.24
C THR A 193 33.85 -21.01 26.42
N LYS A 194 33.51 -21.47 27.63
CA LYS A 194 34.31 -21.30 28.85
C LYS A 194 34.56 -22.64 29.49
N ASN A 195 35.84 -22.97 29.73
CA ASN A 195 36.18 -24.15 30.51
C ASN A 195 36.14 -23.81 32.00
N GLU A 196 35.19 -24.35 32.74
CA GLU A 196 35.06 -24.20 34.19
C GLU A 196 35.58 -25.42 34.97
N THR A 197 36.25 -26.35 34.28
CA THR A 197 36.84 -27.55 34.86
C THR A 197 38.37 -27.42 35.00
N ASN A 198 39.00 -28.26 35.84
CA ASN A 198 40.45 -28.34 35.94
C ASN A 198 41.07 -29.26 34.87
N ILE A 199 40.26 -29.72 33.90
CA ILE A 199 40.72 -30.64 32.85
C ILE A 199 41.03 -29.80 31.60
N MET A 200 42.16 -30.09 30.96
CA MET A 200 42.52 -29.47 29.68
C MET A 200 41.55 -29.92 28.58
N ILE A 201 40.85 -28.98 27.97
CA ILE A 201 39.96 -29.25 26.83
C ILE A 201 40.74 -29.02 25.52
N PRO A 202 40.74 -29.98 24.60
CA PRO A 202 41.39 -29.82 23.29
C PRO A 202 40.78 -28.61 22.53
N VAL A 203 41.64 -27.80 21.90
CA VAL A 203 41.23 -26.64 21.09
C VAL A 203 40.25 -27.05 19.96
N ARG A 204 40.42 -28.24 19.43
CA ARG A 204 39.51 -28.79 18.40
C ARG A 204 38.07 -28.87 18.94
N LEU A 205 37.86 -29.36 20.16
CA LEU A 205 36.52 -29.46 20.74
C LEU A 205 35.89 -28.07 20.94
N GLN A 206 36.70 -27.08 21.34
CA GLN A 206 36.20 -25.69 21.42
C GLN A 206 35.76 -25.14 20.08
N ASN A 207 36.55 -25.38 19.03
CA ASN A 207 36.22 -24.97 17.67
C ASN A 207 34.95 -25.68 17.16
N ASP A 208 34.84 -26.99 17.35
CA ASP A 208 33.67 -27.78 16.93
C ASP A 208 32.39 -27.30 17.67
N LEU A 209 32.47 -26.90 18.91
CA LEU A 209 31.33 -26.33 19.68
C LEU A 209 30.93 -24.94 19.21
N LEU A 210 31.85 -24.18 18.62
CA LEU A 210 31.61 -22.83 18.10
C LEU A 210 31.24 -22.83 16.62
N ASP A 211 31.40 -23.95 15.93
CA ASP A 211 30.91 -24.19 14.56
C ASP A 211 29.44 -24.66 14.61
N PHE A 212 28.57 -23.76 15.03
CA PHE A 212 27.14 -24.03 15.15
C PHE A 212 26.35 -23.35 14.04
N SER A 213 25.29 -24.03 13.61
CA SER A 213 24.34 -23.46 12.67
C SER A 213 23.41 -22.49 13.39
N THR A 214 23.27 -21.31 12.84
CA THR A 214 22.28 -20.31 13.29
C THR A 214 20.89 -20.54 12.69
N TYR A 215 20.71 -21.64 11.93
CA TYR A 215 19.42 -21.99 11.36
C TYR A 215 18.35 -22.17 12.45
N GLY A 216 17.25 -21.42 12.32
CA GLY A 216 16.18 -21.42 13.32
C GLY A 216 16.42 -20.53 14.56
N LEU A 217 17.63 -19.95 14.72
CA LEU A 217 17.93 -18.99 15.77
C LEU A 217 17.87 -17.53 15.29
N ASN A 218 18.11 -17.32 14.00
CA ASN A 218 18.10 -15.98 13.42
C ASN A 218 16.67 -15.45 13.30
N ASP A 219 16.46 -14.27 13.83
CA ASP A 219 15.31 -13.43 13.53
C ASP A 219 15.74 -12.19 12.75
N LYS A 220 14.78 -11.30 12.44
CA LYS A 220 15.05 -10.06 11.68
C LYS A 220 16.12 -9.18 12.34
N TRP A 221 16.30 -9.31 13.66
CA TRP A 221 17.06 -8.35 14.45
C TRP A 221 18.18 -8.96 15.31
N THR A 222 18.44 -10.24 15.18
CA THR A 222 19.46 -10.92 15.98
C THR A 222 20.48 -11.61 15.08
N VAL A 223 21.76 -11.33 15.32
CA VAL A 223 22.89 -11.96 14.64
C VAL A 223 23.78 -12.63 15.68
N TYR A 224 24.04 -13.93 15.50
CA TYR A 224 24.91 -14.73 16.34
C TYR A 224 26.28 -14.87 15.70
N HIS A 225 27.36 -14.74 16.49
CA HIS A 225 28.72 -14.98 16.02
C HIS A 225 29.61 -15.53 17.13
N SER A 226 30.56 -16.39 16.78
CA SER A 226 31.55 -16.97 17.67
C SER A 226 32.82 -16.13 17.79
N ASN A 227 33.10 -15.27 16.80
CA ASN A 227 34.26 -14.38 16.83
C ASN A 227 33.86 -13.01 17.40
N ARG A 228 34.66 -12.49 18.32
CA ARG A 228 34.47 -11.16 18.93
C ARG A 228 34.64 -10.11 17.81
N GLN A 229 33.56 -9.46 17.41
CA GLN A 229 33.63 -8.29 16.54
C GLN A 229 34.01 -7.06 17.37
N GLN A 230 34.97 -6.28 16.88
CA GLN A 230 35.26 -4.98 17.49
C GLN A 230 34.10 -4.04 17.08
N GLY A 231 33.38 -3.52 18.08
CA GLY A 231 32.34 -2.51 17.90
C GLY A 231 32.94 -1.12 17.71
#